data_788296d9f254e2b14f345bd4de26eb4d
#
_entry.id   788296d9f254e2b14f345bd4de26eb4d
#
_cell.length_a   1.000
_cell.length_b   1.000
_cell.length_c   1.000
_cell.angle_alpha   90.00
_cell.angle_beta   90.00
_cell.angle_gamma   90.00
#
_symmetry.space_group_name_H-M   'P 1'
#
loop_
_entity.id
_entity.type
_entity.pdbx_description
1 polymer ?
#
loop_
_entity_poly.entity_id
_entity_poly.type
_entity_poly.pdbx_seq_one_letter_code
_entity_poly.pdbx_strand_id
1 'polypeptide(L)'
;YGSIDYPWLELEWDTPRSIDRIHLYDRPSKQIHTAGITIHFDDGSRLPVNTIPNDGTAKVVEFAPKTTKRLRFEVTDGDGPTLGLSEIEVFPSPQDYPDYVSYVNPYIESARGRYFFFVTGSRPFGMLSAAPMTRNKNQYGGGYNYNSTEILGFPQVHCWMLSGITLMPATGDIDPTKGEQGWKSRFSHNEELVQPGYHRVFLNDYKLWVEQTCTDRVGFYRMKYTEDCLSNTLLNLGGFTGTSTMTDAEVRQTG
;
A
#
# COMPACT_ATOMS: atom_id res chain seq x y z
N TYR A 1 -21.10 -50.01 -12.30
CA TYR A 1 -20.84 -48.69 -11.74
C TYR A 1 -19.56 -48.18 -12.39
N GLY A 2 -19.67 -47.29 -13.40
CA GLY A 2 -18.52 -46.64 -14.01
C GLY A 2 -17.84 -45.75 -12.98
N SER A 3 -16.52 -45.80 -12.87
CA SER A 3 -15.73 -44.81 -12.13
C SER A 3 -15.96 -43.45 -12.77
N ILE A 4 -16.39 -42.51 -12.00
CA ILE A 4 -16.39 -41.09 -12.44
C ILE A 4 -14.93 -40.68 -12.45
N ASP A 5 -14.32 -40.58 -13.63
CA ASP A 5 -13.01 -39.95 -13.77
C ASP A 5 -13.19 -38.44 -13.59
N TYR A 6 -12.90 -37.95 -12.41
CA TYR A 6 -12.90 -36.54 -12.16
C TYR A 6 -11.81 -35.84 -12.97
N PRO A 7 -12.08 -34.62 -13.52
CA PRO A 7 -11.12 -33.91 -14.30
C PRO A 7 -9.96 -33.40 -13.42
N TRP A 8 -8.82 -33.28 -14.04
CA TRP A 8 -7.62 -32.74 -13.39
C TRP A 8 -6.86 -31.82 -14.32
N LEU A 9 -6.07 -30.90 -13.73
CA LEU A 9 -5.12 -30.02 -14.40
C LEU A 9 -3.77 -30.14 -13.71
N GLU A 10 -2.70 -30.07 -14.47
CA GLU A 10 -1.34 -30.05 -13.95
C GLU A 10 -0.60 -28.79 -14.40
N LEU A 11 0.09 -28.14 -13.47
CA LEU A 11 1.03 -27.05 -13.71
C LEU A 11 2.43 -27.55 -13.42
N GLU A 12 3.37 -27.31 -14.34
CA GLU A 12 4.77 -27.64 -14.19
C GLU A 12 5.64 -26.42 -14.51
N TRP A 13 6.70 -26.22 -13.72
CA TRP A 13 7.70 -25.17 -13.90
C TRP A 13 9.05 -25.76 -14.27
N ASP A 14 9.85 -25.04 -15.06
CA ASP A 14 11.21 -25.45 -15.42
C ASP A 14 12.11 -25.62 -14.19
N THR A 15 11.92 -24.78 -13.18
CA THR A 15 12.63 -24.83 -11.89
C THR A 15 11.66 -24.90 -10.72
N PRO A 16 12.01 -25.60 -9.63
CA PRO A 16 11.17 -25.63 -8.43
C PRO A 16 10.85 -24.22 -7.92
N ARG A 17 9.64 -24.03 -7.43
CA ARG A 17 9.14 -22.79 -6.84
C ARG A 17 8.70 -23.03 -5.41
N SER A 18 9.05 -22.14 -4.50
CA SER A 18 8.47 -22.14 -3.17
C SER A 18 7.17 -21.34 -3.21
N ILE A 19 6.09 -21.96 -2.79
CA ILE A 19 4.74 -21.41 -2.82
C ILE A 19 4.09 -21.57 -1.46
N ASP A 20 3.21 -20.65 -1.08
CA ASP A 20 2.48 -20.70 0.20
C ASP A 20 0.99 -20.35 0.08
N ARG A 21 0.53 -19.97 -1.11
CA ARG A 21 -0.85 -19.58 -1.33
C ARG A 21 -1.31 -19.89 -2.75
N ILE A 22 -2.55 -20.34 -2.85
CA ILE A 22 -3.23 -20.61 -4.13
C ILE A 22 -4.64 -20.02 -4.06
N HIS A 23 -5.06 -19.33 -5.11
CA HIS A 23 -6.44 -18.91 -5.29
C HIS A 23 -7.11 -19.78 -6.36
N LEU A 24 -8.30 -20.25 -6.08
CA LEU A 24 -9.10 -21.10 -6.95
C LEU A 24 -10.43 -20.40 -7.23
N TYR A 25 -10.79 -20.31 -8.49
CA TYR A 25 -12.02 -19.68 -8.92
C TYR A 25 -12.88 -20.69 -9.67
N ASP A 26 -14.09 -20.95 -9.18
CA ASP A 26 -15.07 -21.70 -9.93
C ASP A 26 -15.73 -20.81 -11.00
N ARG A 27 -16.35 -21.43 -11.96
CA ARG A 27 -17.18 -20.72 -12.96
C ARG A 27 -18.52 -20.38 -12.34
N PRO A 28 -18.92 -19.11 -12.22
CA PRO A 28 -20.24 -18.77 -11.73
C PRO A 28 -21.31 -19.38 -12.62
N SER A 29 -22.04 -20.37 -12.11
CA SER A 29 -23.05 -21.10 -12.86
C SER A 29 -24.15 -21.63 -11.93
N LYS A 30 -25.39 -21.61 -12.42
CA LYS A 30 -26.52 -22.23 -11.70
C LYS A 30 -26.62 -23.74 -11.90
N GLN A 31 -25.85 -24.29 -12.83
CA GLN A 31 -25.97 -25.68 -13.27
C GLN A 31 -24.71 -26.52 -13.05
N ILE A 32 -23.58 -25.86 -12.82
CA ILE A 32 -22.27 -26.49 -12.71
C ILE A 32 -21.57 -25.84 -11.54
N HIS A 33 -21.09 -26.62 -10.61
CA HIS A 33 -20.33 -26.17 -9.45
C HIS A 33 -19.22 -27.14 -9.11
N THR A 34 -17.98 -26.69 -9.14
CA THR A 34 -16.84 -27.44 -8.61
C THR A 34 -16.69 -27.09 -7.14
N ALA A 35 -17.19 -27.94 -6.27
CA ALA A 35 -17.27 -27.69 -4.83
C ALA A 35 -15.97 -28.06 -4.09
N GLY A 36 -15.20 -29.03 -4.61
CA GLY A 36 -13.97 -29.47 -3.96
C GLY A 36 -12.92 -29.96 -4.95
N ILE A 37 -11.67 -29.76 -4.59
CA ILE A 37 -10.49 -30.27 -5.29
C ILE A 37 -9.46 -30.80 -4.31
N THR A 38 -8.58 -31.70 -4.78
CA THR A 38 -7.34 -32.05 -4.07
C THR A 38 -6.14 -31.53 -4.84
N ILE A 39 -5.28 -30.77 -4.17
CA ILE A 39 -4.01 -30.31 -4.71
C ILE A 39 -2.93 -31.31 -4.35
N HIS A 40 -2.25 -31.86 -5.35
CA HIS A 40 -1.14 -32.80 -5.18
C HIS A 40 0.18 -32.09 -5.47
N PHE A 41 1.14 -32.25 -4.58
CA PHE A 41 2.50 -31.75 -4.71
C PHE A 41 3.43 -32.88 -5.20
N ASP A 42 4.58 -32.52 -5.78
CA ASP A 42 5.57 -33.50 -6.27
C ASP A 42 6.30 -34.27 -5.15
N ASP A 43 6.25 -33.79 -3.89
CA ASP A 43 6.70 -34.52 -2.71
C ASP A 43 5.74 -35.63 -2.26
N GLY A 44 4.63 -35.84 -3.00
CA GLY A 44 3.57 -36.80 -2.69
C GLY A 44 2.55 -36.33 -1.67
N SER A 45 2.74 -35.15 -1.07
CA SER A 45 1.76 -34.58 -0.15
C SER A 45 0.51 -34.10 -0.89
N ARG A 46 -0.62 -34.03 -0.17
CA ARG A 46 -1.92 -33.65 -0.71
C ARG A 46 -2.60 -32.64 0.19
N LEU A 47 -3.30 -31.69 -0.42
CA LEU A 47 -4.06 -30.66 0.28
C LEU A 47 -5.51 -30.66 -0.25
N PRO A 48 -6.47 -31.23 0.52
CA PRO A 48 -7.87 -31.15 0.15
C PRO A 48 -8.42 -29.75 0.36
N VAL A 49 -9.18 -29.27 -0.61
CA VAL A 49 -9.83 -27.95 -0.58
C VAL A 49 -11.31 -28.16 -0.84
N ASN A 50 -12.12 -27.72 0.10
CA ASN A 50 -13.58 -27.83 0.02
C ASN A 50 -14.21 -26.44 0.05
N THR A 51 -15.48 -26.37 -0.32
CA THR A 51 -16.28 -25.13 -0.27
C THR A 51 -15.69 -24.03 -1.15
N ILE A 52 -15.47 -24.38 -2.43
CA ILE A 52 -15.07 -23.38 -3.44
C ILE A 52 -16.32 -22.57 -3.78
N PRO A 53 -16.29 -21.21 -3.67
CA PRO A 53 -17.45 -20.37 -3.99
C PRO A 53 -17.84 -20.45 -5.47
N ASN A 54 -19.15 -20.46 -5.75
CA ASN A 54 -19.69 -20.45 -7.13
C ASN A 54 -20.28 -19.06 -7.50
N ASP A 55 -19.64 -17.99 -7.05
CA ASP A 55 -20.05 -16.61 -7.28
C ASP A 55 -18.98 -15.76 -7.99
N GLY A 56 -17.88 -16.40 -8.40
CA GLY A 56 -16.74 -15.74 -9.02
C GLY A 56 -15.71 -15.20 -8.03
N THR A 57 -15.92 -15.38 -6.72
CA THR A 57 -14.90 -15.03 -5.72
C THR A 57 -13.88 -16.15 -5.53
N ALA A 58 -12.67 -15.76 -5.11
CA ALA A 58 -11.59 -16.71 -4.89
C ALA A 58 -11.81 -17.57 -3.63
N LYS A 59 -11.56 -18.87 -3.74
CA LYS A 59 -11.18 -19.68 -2.59
C LYS A 59 -9.70 -19.49 -2.33
N VAL A 60 -9.36 -18.76 -1.29
CA VAL A 60 -7.97 -18.58 -0.85
C VAL A 60 -7.55 -19.79 -0.02
N VAL A 61 -6.43 -20.40 -0.41
CA VAL A 61 -5.83 -21.58 0.24
C VAL A 61 -4.42 -21.19 0.66
N GLU A 62 -4.19 -21.05 1.96
CA GLU A 62 -2.89 -20.72 2.54
C GLU A 62 -2.32 -21.94 3.24
N PHE A 63 -1.01 -22.13 3.13
CA PHE A 63 -0.29 -23.26 3.74
C PHE A 63 1.17 -22.90 4.04
N ALA A 64 1.85 -23.70 4.85
CA ALA A 64 3.28 -23.50 5.08
C ALA A 64 4.06 -23.57 3.76
N PRO A 65 5.09 -22.71 3.55
CA PRO A 65 5.87 -22.70 2.31
C PRO A 65 6.30 -24.09 1.87
N LYS A 66 6.01 -24.43 0.62
CA LYS A 66 6.37 -25.69 -0.02
C LYS A 66 7.12 -25.43 -1.31
N THR A 67 8.30 -26.05 -1.44
CA THR A 67 9.05 -26.03 -2.70
C THR A 67 8.57 -27.20 -3.56
N THR A 68 8.07 -26.88 -4.74
CA THR A 68 7.53 -27.86 -5.69
C THR A 68 7.84 -27.45 -7.13
N LYS A 69 8.02 -28.43 -8.00
CA LYS A 69 8.16 -28.21 -9.44
C LYS A 69 6.84 -28.42 -10.18
N ARG A 70 5.88 -29.10 -9.54
CA ARG A 70 4.64 -29.50 -10.15
C ARG A 70 3.49 -29.47 -9.16
N LEU A 71 2.33 -29.01 -9.63
CA LEU A 71 1.05 -29.10 -8.92
C LEU A 71 0.03 -29.78 -9.81
N ARG A 72 -0.72 -30.74 -9.26
CA ARG A 72 -1.89 -31.32 -9.90
C ARG A 72 -3.12 -31.00 -9.08
N PHE A 73 -4.12 -30.45 -9.75
CA PHE A 73 -5.42 -30.10 -9.22
C PHE A 73 -6.43 -31.12 -9.69
N GLU A 74 -6.92 -31.96 -8.82
CA GLU A 74 -7.89 -32.99 -9.11
C GLU A 74 -9.24 -32.64 -8.50
N VAL A 75 -10.28 -32.53 -9.31
CA VAL A 75 -11.64 -32.29 -8.81
C VAL A 75 -12.08 -33.53 -8.00
N THR A 76 -12.61 -33.29 -6.83
CA THR A 76 -13.05 -34.38 -5.91
C THR A 76 -14.51 -34.28 -5.51
N ASP A 77 -15.13 -33.09 -5.75
CA ASP A 77 -16.53 -32.87 -5.43
C ASP A 77 -17.12 -31.79 -6.33
N GLY A 78 -18.38 -31.92 -6.70
CA GLY A 78 -19.10 -30.95 -7.49
C GLY A 78 -20.34 -31.49 -8.18
N ASP A 79 -21.14 -30.58 -8.70
CA ASP A 79 -22.40 -30.86 -9.39
C ASP A 79 -22.33 -30.41 -10.86
N GLY A 80 -22.92 -31.19 -11.75
CA GLY A 80 -23.06 -30.84 -13.16
C GLY A 80 -22.17 -31.65 -14.11
N PRO A 81 -22.38 -31.52 -15.42
CA PRO A 81 -21.79 -32.41 -16.41
C PRO A 81 -20.32 -32.10 -16.78
N THR A 82 -19.83 -30.90 -16.47
CA THR A 82 -18.50 -30.44 -16.87
C THR A 82 -17.83 -29.66 -15.73
N LEU A 83 -17.25 -30.37 -14.77
CA LEU A 83 -16.55 -29.77 -13.65
C LEU A 83 -15.21 -29.16 -14.07
N GLY A 84 -14.77 -28.12 -13.38
CA GLY A 84 -13.50 -27.45 -13.62
C GLY A 84 -13.50 -26.02 -13.08
N LEU A 85 -12.34 -25.42 -13.04
CA LEU A 85 -12.13 -24.05 -12.56
C LEU A 85 -12.07 -23.07 -13.72
N SER A 86 -12.43 -21.80 -13.49
CA SER A 86 -12.24 -20.71 -14.44
C SER A 86 -10.81 -20.17 -14.39
N GLU A 87 -10.21 -20.16 -13.18
CA GLU A 87 -8.88 -19.61 -12.96
C GLU A 87 -8.19 -20.29 -11.77
N ILE A 88 -6.87 -20.38 -11.83
CA ILE A 88 -5.98 -20.78 -10.75
C ILE A 88 -4.83 -19.80 -10.69
N GLU A 89 -4.65 -19.15 -9.56
CA GLU A 89 -3.51 -18.30 -9.29
C GLU A 89 -2.60 -18.97 -8.24
N VAL A 90 -1.32 -19.09 -8.55
CA VAL A 90 -0.31 -19.66 -7.64
C VAL A 90 0.63 -18.56 -7.20
N PHE A 91 0.73 -18.34 -5.90
CA PHE A 91 1.56 -17.29 -5.32
C PHE A 91 2.81 -17.90 -4.69
N PRO A 92 3.97 -17.38 -5.06
CA PRO A 92 5.20 -17.82 -4.44
C PRO A 92 5.30 -17.32 -2.99
N SER A 93 6.00 -18.09 -2.17
CA SER A 93 6.34 -17.67 -0.82
C SER A 93 7.21 -16.41 -0.84
N PRO A 94 6.97 -15.43 0.05
CA PRO A 94 7.79 -14.22 0.13
C PRO A 94 9.29 -14.46 0.26
N GLN A 95 9.71 -15.65 0.70
CA GLN A 95 11.14 -15.99 0.81
C GLN A 95 11.84 -16.21 -0.53
N ASP A 96 11.10 -16.43 -1.62
CA ASP A 96 11.66 -16.68 -2.95
C ASP A 96 11.76 -15.41 -3.82
N TYR A 97 11.14 -14.32 -3.39
CA TYR A 97 11.32 -13.05 -4.08
C TYR A 97 12.45 -12.27 -3.42
N PRO A 98 13.44 -11.84 -4.22
CA PRO A 98 14.29 -10.75 -3.75
C PRO A 98 13.39 -9.60 -3.31
N ASP A 99 13.68 -9.00 -2.18
CA ASP A 99 13.00 -7.79 -1.75
C ASP A 99 13.39 -6.63 -2.68
N TYR A 100 12.79 -6.59 -3.87
CA TYR A 100 13.05 -5.56 -4.87
C TYR A 100 12.71 -4.15 -4.36
N VAL A 101 11.81 -4.05 -3.37
CA VAL A 101 11.45 -2.78 -2.75
C VAL A 101 12.64 -2.18 -2.02
N SER A 102 13.51 -3.02 -1.43
CA SER A 102 14.73 -2.58 -0.74
C SER A 102 15.76 -1.92 -1.68
N TYR A 103 15.70 -2.18 -2.99
CA TYR A 103 16.59 -1.54 -3.96
C TYR A 103 16.10 -0.16 -4.40
N VAL A 104 14.87 0.21 -4.07
CA VAL A 104 14.33 1.54 -4.41
C VAL A 104 14.86 2.56 -3.41
N ASN A 105 15.56 3.58 -3.90
CA ASN A 105 15.97 4.72 -3.08
C ASN A 105 15.06 5.92 -3.37
N PRO A 106 14.06 6.21 -2.52
CA PRO A 106 13.14 7.33 -2.73
C PRO A 106 13.78 8.72 -2.60
N TYR A 107 15.01 8.81 -2.10
CA TYR A 107 15.72 10.09 -1.93
C TYR A 107 16.44 10.57 -3.19
N ILE A 108 16.49 9.76 -4.27
CA ILE A 108 17.16 10.14 -5.52
C ILE A 108 16.64 11.49 -6.02
N GLU A 109 17.55 12.43 -6.33
CA GLU A 109 17.30 13.80 -6.81
C GLU A 109 16.57 14.73 -5.82
N SER A 110 16.17 14.28 -4.66
CA SER A 110 15.43 15.10 -3.68
C SER A 110 16.25 16.23 -3.07
N ALA A 111 17.59 16.17 -3.14
CA ALA A 111 18.48 17.23 -2.64
C ALA A 111 18.64 18.45 -3.58
N ARG A 112 18.37 18.28 -4.88
CA ARG A 112 18.62 19.33 -5.90
C ARG A 112 17.49 20.33 -6.05
N GLY A 113 16.32 20.03 -5.48
CA GLY A 113 15.17 20.93 -5.54
C GLY A 113 14.59 21.13 -6.93
N ARG A 114 14.68 20.12 -7.80
CA ARG A 114 14.02 20.15 -9.11
C ARG A 114 12.51 19.99 -8.97
N TYR A 115 11.77 20.44 -9.96
CA TYR A 115 10.35 20.12 -10.09
C TYR A 115 10.19 18.59 -10.18
N PHE A 116 9.12 18.07 -9.62
CA PHE A 116 8.73 16.66 -9.64
C PHE A 116 9.55 15.70 -8.78
N PHE A 117 10.73 16.07 -8.31
CA PHE A 117 11.53 15.22 -7.46
C PHE A 117 11.30 15.56 -6.00
N PHE A 118 10.65 14.69 -5.30
CA PHE A 118 10.44 14.73 -3.85
C PHE A 118 10.36 13.32 -3.31
N VAL A 119 10.73 13.16 -2.05
CA VAL A 119 10.60 11.87 -1.37
C VAL A 119 9.13 11.50 -1.25
N THR A 120 8.77 10.27 -1.54
CA THR A 120 7.39 9.83 -1.47
C THR A 120 7.24 8.38 -1.05
N GLY A 121 6.34 8.14 -0.10
CA GLY A 121 5.82 6.84 0.24
C GLY A 121 4.56 6.45 -0.55
N SER A 122 4.33 7.06 -1.70
CA SER A 122 3.15 6.81 -2.53
C SER A 122 3.21 5.45 -3.20
N ARG A 123 2.03 4.91 -3.53
CA ARG A 123 1.94 3.78 -4.46
C ARG A 123 2.28 4.24 -5.88
N PRO A 124 2.94 3.40 -6.68
CA PRO A 124 3.12 3.66 -8.10
C PRO A 124 1.76 3.94 -8.77
N PHE A 125 1.70 5.01 -9.58
CA PHE A 125 0.51 5.46 -10.31
C PHE A 125 -0.69 5.89 -9.46
N GLY A 126 -0.54 6.03 -8.14
CA GLY A 126 -1.57 6.58 -7.27
C GLY A 126 -1.74 8.09 -7.44
N MET A 127 -2.91 8.61 -7.07
CA MET A 127 -3.22 10.05 -7.10
C MET A 127 -2.67 10.80 -5.89
N LEU A 128 -2.30 10.09 -4.82
CA LEU A 128 -1.85 10.67 -3.57
C LEU A 128 -0.34 10.58 -3.42
N SER A 129 0.22 11.63 -2.87
CA SER A 129 1.65 11.75 -2.57
C SER A 129 1.86 11.74 -1.06
N ALA A 130 2.22 10.59 -0.51
CA ALA A 130 2.56 10.43 0.91
C ALA A 130 3.99 10.97 1.15
N ALA A 131 4.11 12.28 1.28
CA ALA A 131 5.39 12.97 1.48
C ALA A 131 5.22 14.19 2.38
N PRO A 132 6.23 14.54 3.19
CA PRO A 132 6.25 15.80 3.91
C PRO A 132 6.58 16.97 2.98
N MET A 133 6.11 18.14 3.32
CA MET A 133 6.48 19.42 2.69
C MET A 133 7.56 20.10 3.54
N THR A 134 8.70 20.36 2.93
CA THR A 134 9.81 21.12 3.55
C THR A 134 10.05 22.46 2.87
N ARG A 135 9.30 22.76 1.80
CA ARG A 135 9.37 23.98 1.00
C ARG A 135 7.98 24.50 0.68
N ASN A 136 7.83 25.79 0.66
CA ASN A 136 6.61 26.49 0.28
C ASN A 136 6.70 27.06 -1.14
N LYS A 137 5.64 27.75 -1.59
CA LYS A 137 5.50 28.36 -2.92
C LYS A 137 6.61 29.34 -3.33
N ASN A 138 7.40 29.82 -2.40
CA ASN A 138 8.50 30.75 -2.67
C ASN A 138 9.82 30.02 -2.97
N GLN A 139 9.82 28.72 -2.96
CA GLN A 139 10.99 27.88 -3.18
C GLN A 139 10.73 26.88 -4.30
N TYR A 140 11.66 26.79 -5.24
CA TYR A 140 11.56 25.82 -6.32
C TYR A 140 11.74 24.37 -5.83
N GLY A 141 11.07 23.43 -6.48
CA GLY A 141 11.16 21.99 -6.24
C GLY A 141 9.80 21.33 -6.06
N GLY A 142 9.80 20.04 -5.83
CA GLY A 142 8.60 19.23 -5.67
C GLY A 142 7.87 19.39 -4.33
N GLY A 143 8.34 20.28 -3.45
CA GLY A 143 7.78 20.49 -2.11
C GLY A 143 8.63 19.85 -1.00
N TYR A 144 9.53 18.95 -1.33
CA TYR A 144 10.49 18.36 -0.41
C TYR A 144 11.93 18.64 -0.87
N ASN A 145 12.81 18.94 0.07
CA ASN A 145 14.25 18.99 -0.18
C ASN A 145 15.00 18.25 0.92
N TYR A 146 15.85 17.30 0.53
CA TYR A 146 16.64 16.48 1.45
C TYR A 146 17.54 17.29 2.40
N ASN A 147 18.04 18.46 1.96
CA ASN A 147 18.89 19.31 2.80
C ASN A 147 18.08 20.17 3.80
N SER A 148 16.75 20.08 3.80
CA SER A 148 15.91 20.78 4.77
C SER A 148 15.92 20.06 6.12
N THR A 149 15.80 20.84 7.18
CA THR A 149 15.74 20.35 8.57
C THR A 149 14.39 20.58 9.23
N GLU A 150 13.43 21.12 8.47
CA GLU A 150 12.11 21.51 8.96
C GLU A 150 11.01 20.98 8.03
N ILE A 151 9.94 20.49 8.62
CA ILE A 151 8.70 20.10 7.95
C ILE A 151 7.65 21.16 8.19
N LEU A 152 6.96 21.58 7.13
CA LEU A 152 5.91 22.59 7.14
C LEU A 152 4.50 21.96 7.16
N GLY A 153 4.40 20.68 6.87
CA GLY A 153 3.17 19.91 6.87
C GLY A 153 3.20 18.75 5.89
N PHE A 154 2.05 18.11 5.72
CA PHE A 154 1.87 16.90 4.91
C PHE A 154 0.76 17.12 3.88
N PRO A 155 1.10 17.63 2.69
CA PRO A 155 0.15 17.74 1.59
C PRO A 155 -0.15 16.34 1.01
N GLN A 156 -1.27 16.20 0.33
CA GLN A 156 -1.75 14.90 -0.13
C GLN A 156 -1.77 14.76 -1.64
N VAL A 157 -1.71 15.86 -2.36
CA VAL A 157 -1.87 15.88 -3.81
C VAL A 157 -0.59 16.37 -4.46
N HIS A 158 -0.24 15.78 -5.59
CA HIS A 158 0.83 16.24 -6.45
C HIS A 158 0.24 16.85 -7.73
N CYS A 159 0.50 18.16 -7.91
CA CYS A 159 0.19 18.88 -9.15
C CYS A 159 1.43 19.71 -9.51
N TRP A 160 2.39 19.11 -10.20
CA TRP A 160 3.75 19.60 -10.45
C TRP A 160 4.62 19.63 -9.19
N MET A 161 4.04 20.03 -8.09
CA MET A 161 4.63 20.08 -6.75
C MET A 161 3.61 19.54 -5.75
N LEU A 162 4.05 19.19 -4.56
CA LEU A 162 3.14 18.83 -3.47
C LEU A 162 2.17 19.99 -3.21
N SER A 163 0.89 19.69 -3.14
CA SER A 163 -0.17 20.67 -3.01
C SER A 163 -1.41 20.10 -2.33
N GLY A 164 -2.50 20.84 -2.39
CA GLY A 164 -3.76 20.49 -1.77
C GLY A 164 -3.85 20.93 -0.31
N ILE A 165 -4.79 20.36 0.42
CA ILE A 165 -4.96 20.65 1.84
C ILE A 165 -3.77 20.05 2.59
N THR A 166 -2.97 20.91 3.20
CA THR A 166 -1.81 20.48 3.99
C THR A 166 -2.24 20.24 5.43
N LEU A 167 -1.99 19.02 5.90
CA LEU A 167 -2.26 18.59 7.27
C LEU A 167 -0.96 18.75 8.08
N MET A 168 -1.04 19.31 9.30
CA MET A 168 0.07 19.36 10.24
C MET A 168 -0.40 18.91 11.62
N PRO A 169 -0.03 17.69 12.05
CA PRO A 169 -0.26 17.24 13.41
C PRO A 169 0.74 17.91 14.35
N ALA A 170 0.26 18.29 15.53
CA ALA A 170 1.06 19.02 16.50
C ALA A 170 0.59 18.75 17.93
N THR A 171 1.38 19.20 18.91
CA THR A 171 1.07 19.16 20.34
C THR A 171 1.09 20.55 20.93
N GLY A 172 0.28 20.77 22.00
CA GLY A 172 0.22 22.06 22.69
C GLY A 172 -0.49 23.15 21.90
N ASP A 173 -0.29 24.40 22.29
CA ASP A 173 -0.90 25.56 21.66
C ASP A 173 -0.17 25.93 20.37
N ILE A 174 -0.92 26.13 19.30
CA ILE A 174 -0.43 26.57 18.00
C ILE A 174 -0.98 27.97 17.72
N ASP A 175 -0.12 28.86 17.21
CA ASP A 175 -0.53 30.16 16.72
C ASP A 175 -0.62 30.17 15.17
N PRO A 176 -1.80 29.93 14.61
CA PRO A 176 -1.97 29.86 13.16
C PRO A 176 -1.75 31.21 12.45
N THR A 177 -1.78 32.33 13.20
CA THR A 177 -1.59 33.66 12.62
C THR A 177 -0.17 33.90 12.11
N LYS A 178 0.80 33.13 12.61
CA LYS A 178 2.20 33.17 12.16
C LYS A 178 2.47 32.43 10.86
N GLY A 179 1.43 31.81 10.28
CA GLY A 179 1.58 30.98 9.10
C GLY A 179 2.46 29.76 9.34
N GLU A 180 3.03 29.21 8.29
CA GLU A 180 3.86 27.99 8.34
C GLU A 180 5.04 28.10 9.34
N GLN A 181 5.56 29.26 9.58
CA GLN A 181 6.60 29.50 10.57
C GLN A 181 6.11 29.29 12.02
N GLY A 182 4.81 29.39 12.25
CA GLY A 182 4.19 29.21 13.57
C GLY A 182 3.92 27.75 13.93
N TRP A 183 3.90 26.85 12.92
CA TRP A 183 3.60 25.43 13.16
C TRP A 183 4.59 24.45 12.55
N LYS A 184 5.66 24.89 11.87
CA LYS A 184 6.71 24.00 11.38
C LYS A 184 7.35 23.19 12.51
N SER A 185 7.90 22.04 12.18
CA SER A 185 8.67 21.22 13.12
C SER A 185 10.02 20.83 12.53
N ARG A 186 11.04 20.83 13.36
CA ARG A 186 12.33 20.23 13.02
C ARG A 186 12.20 18.72 12.92
N PHE A 187 13.03 18.12 12.09
CA PHE A 187 13.16 16.67 11.96
C PHE A 187 14.59 16.26 11.64
N SER A 188 14.87 14.98 11.70
CA SER A 188 16.15 14.38 11.34
C SER A 188 15.95 13.19 10.41
N HIS A 189 16.80 13.03 9.40
CA HIS A 189 16.77 11.83 8.54
C HIS A 189 17.12 10.54 9.28
N ASN A 190 17.75 10.61 10.45
CA ASN A 190 17.95 9.44 11.33
C ASN A 190 16.61 8.92 11.90
N GLU A 191 15.59 9.76 11.89
CA GLU A 191 14.23 9.49 12.35
C GLU A 191 13.20 9.58 11.22
N GLU A 192 13.65 9.41 9.98
CA GLU A 192 12.82 9.35 8.79
C GLU A 192 13.01 8.01 8.07
N LEU A 193 11.93 7.40 7.66
CA LEU A 193 11.92 6.19 6.83
C LEU A 193 11.00 6.40 5.65
N VAL A 194 11.53 6.20 4.45
CA VAL A 194 10.76 6.25 3.21
C VAL A 194 10.95 4.96 2.44
N GLN A 195 9.84 4.37 2.06
CA GLN A 195 9.77 3.20 1.18
C GLN A 195 8.62 3.39 0.19
N PRO A 196 8.62 2.72 -0.96
CA PRO A 196 7.44 2.69 -1.82
C PRO A 196 6.18 2.28 -1.03
N GLY A 197 5.17 3.14 -1.05
CA GLY A 197 3.92 2.94 -0.30
C GLY A 197 3.95 3.29 1.19
N TYR A 198 5.07 3.78 1.73
CA TYR A 198 5.15 4.12 3.15
C TYR A 198 6.15 5.24 3.43
N HIS A 199 5.76 6.17 4.29
CA HIS A 199 6.62 7.21 4.85
C HIS A 199 6.40 7.34 6.36
N ARG A 200 7.47 7.51 7.11
CA ARG A 200 7.44 7.79 8.55
C ARG A 200 8.49 8.82 8.92
N VAL A 201 8.13 9.77 9.78
CA VAL A 201 9.06 10.78 10.30
C VAL A 201 8.70 11.20 11.71
N PHE A 202 9.70 11.55 12.51
CA PHE A 202 9.52 12.12 13.84
C PHE A 202 9.54 13.65 13.79
N LEU A 203 8.53 14.28 14.33
CA LEU A 203 8.44 15.73 14.50
C LEU A 203 9.03 16.12 15.86
N ASN A 204 10.26 16.65 15.84
CA ASN A 204 11.04 16.87 17.05
C ASN A 204 10.43 17.91 18.01
N ASP A 205 9.80 18.94 17.46
CA ASP A 205 9.21 20.00 18.27
C ASP A 205 7.88 19.60 18.90
N TYR A 206 7.20 18.63 18.29
CA TYR A 206 5.90 18.11 18.74
C TYR A 206 5.97 16.74 19.41
N LYS A 207 7.13 16.10 19.44
CA LYS A 207 7.33 14.79 20.09
C LYS A 207 6.37 13.71 19.59
N LEU A 208 6.13 13.67 18.27
CA LEU A 208 5.23 12.67 17.68
C LEU A 208 5.78 12.07 16.40
N TRP A 209 5.44 10.82 16.16
CA TRP A 209 5.65 10.16 14.89
C TRP A 209 4.47 10.38 13.97
N VAL A 210 4.76 10.72 12.72
CA VAL A 210 3.79 10.75 11.64
C VAL A 210 4.12 9.64 10.67
N GLU A 211 3.16 8.77 10.43
CA GLU A 211 3.23 7.70 9.44
C GLU A 211 2.19 7.96 8.36
N GLN A 212 2.57 7.70 7.13
CA GLN A 212 1.72 7.88 5.96
C GLN A 212 1.78 6.64 5.08
N THR A 213 0.63 6.25 4.56
CA THR A 213 0.49 5.29 3.46
C THR A 213 -0.72 5.68 2.62
N CYS A 214 -0.88 5.07 1.47
CA CYS A 214 -2.02 5.38 0.61
C CYS A 214 -2.49 4.18 -0.21
N THR A 215 -3.75 4.22 -0.61
CA THR A 215 -4.26 3.52 -1.78
C THR A 215 -4.12 4.43 -3.00
N ASP A 216 -4.73 4.07 -4.12
CA ASP A 216 -4.68 4.91 -5.33
C ASP A 216 -5.33 6.29 -5.13
N ARG A 217 -6.32 6.40 -4.23
CA ARG A 217 -7.14 7.60 -4.04
C ARG A 217 -7.36 8.02 -2.58
N VAL A 218 -6.88 7.25 -1.60
CA VAL A 218 -7.09 7.54 -0.17
C VAL A 218 -5.75 7.56 0.54
N GLY A 219 -5.47 8.64 1.25
CA GLY A 219 -4.32 8.78 2.15
C GLY A 219 -4.69 8.37 3.57
N PHE A 220 -3.82 7.60 4.21
CA PHE A 220 -3.95 7.20 5.59
C PHE A 220 -2.81 7.80 6.40
N TYR A 221 -3.15 8.34 7.54
CA TYR A 221 -2.20 8.90 8.50
C TYR A 221 -2.37 8.22 9.85
N ARG A 222 -1.24 7.93 10.48
CA ARG A 222 -1.18 7.51 11.88
C ARG A 222 -0.26 8.44 12.64
N MET A 223 -0.80 9.12 13.66
CA MET A 223 -0.04 9.95 14.57
C MET A 223 0.17 9.18 15.87
N LYS A 224 1.44 8.98 16.25
CA LYS A 224 1.80 8.33 17.49
C LYS A 224 2.51 9.33 18.38
N TYR A 225 1.80 9.80 19.39
CA TYR A 225 2.31 10.70 20.42
C TYR A 225 3.18 9.91 21.40
N THR A 226 4.32 10.48 21.82
CA THR A 226 5.25 9.81 22.72
C THR A 226 4.95 10.06 24.20
N GLU A 227 4.08 11.01 24.49
CA GLU A 227 3.66 11.39 25.84
C GLU A 227 2.21 11.90 25.83
N ASP A 228 1.57 11.93 26.99
CA ASP A 228 0.23 12.51 27.15
C ASP A 228 0.29 14.02 26.92
N CYS A 229 -0.51 14.51 25.97
CA CYS A 229 -0.48 15.91 25.55
C CYS A 229 -1.80 16.35 24.94
N LEU A 230 -1.98 17.67 24.86
CA LEU A 230 -3.01 18.25 24.00
C LEU A 230 -2.63 18.03 22.54
N SER A 231 -3.38 17.20 21.83
CA SER A 231 -3.14 16.92 20.42
C SER A 231 -3.98 17.83 19.52
N ASN A 232 -3.37 18.36 18.49
CA ASN A 232 -3.99 19.21 17.48
C ASN A 232 -3.70 18.70 16.08
N THR A 233 -4.62 18.95 15.15
CA THR A 233 -4.40 18.77 13.72
C THR A 233 -4.77 20.05 13.01
N LEU A 234 -3.79 20.74 12.47
CA LEU A 234 -3.99 21.95 11.70
C LEU A 234 -4.22 21.58 10.23
N LEU A 235 -5.24 22.16 9.63
CA LEU A 235 -5.53 22.07 8.19
C LEU A 235 -5.20 23.42 7.54
N ASN A 236 -4.12 23.46 6.76
CA ASN A 236 -3.75 24.64 6.01
C ASN A 236 -4.46 24.65 4.66
N LEU A 237 -5.52 25.42 4.55
CA LEU A 237 -6.34 25.51 3.34
C LEU A 237 -5.68 26.34 2.22
N GLY A 238 -4.65 27.13 2.54
CA GLY A 238 -3.91 27.98 1.59
C GLY A 238 -2.52 27.45 1.22
N GLY A 239 -2.13 26.26 1.67
CA GLY A 239 -0.76 25.74 1.63
C GLY A 239 -0.29 25.18 0.28
N PHE A 240 -0.51 25.89 -0.81
CA PHE A 240 -0.01 25.48 -2.12
C PHE A 240 1.47 25.81 -2.29
N THR A 241 2.26 24.84 -2.72
CA THR A 241 3.67 25.02 -3.09
C THR A 241 3.85 25.56 -4.50
N GLY A 242 2.84 25.41 -5.37
CA GLY A 242 2.84 25.89 -6.75
C GLY A 242 2.44 27.33 -6.92
N THR A 243 2.19 27.72 -8.17
CA THR A 243 1.75 29.08 -8.55
C THR A 243 0.27 29.34 -8.27
N SER A 244 -0.49 28.30 -7.96
CA SER A 244 -1.92 28.40 -7.64
C SER A 244 -2.13 29.00 -6.25
N THR A 245 -3.22 29.73 -6.09
CA THR A 245 -3.67 30.27 -4.81
C THR A 245 -5.08 29.81 -4.52
N MET A 246 -5.35 29.48 -3.27
CA MET A 246 -6.72 29.24 -2.81
C MET A 246 -7.42 30.60 -2.64
N THR A 247 -8.53 30.80 -3.32
CA THR A 247 -9.30 32.05 -3.25
C THR A 247 -10.45 31.96 -2.25
N ASP A 248 -10.94 30.76 -2.00
CA ASP A 248 -12.00 30.50 -1.04
C ASP A 248 -11.94 29.05 -0.57
N ALA A 249 -12.03 28.83 0.73
CA ALA A 249 -12.06 27.49 1.33
C ALA A 249 -12.75 27.51 2.69
N GLU A 250 -13.56 26.49 2.94
CA GLU A 250 -14.28 26.31 4.20
C GLU A 250 -14.17 24.86 4.66
N VAL A 251 -14.01 24.67 5.97
CA VAL A 251 -14.12 23.37 6.63
C VAL A 251 -15.28 23.43 7.60
N ARG A 252 -16.21 22.49 7.49
CA ARG A 252 -17.34 22.33 8.40
C ARG A 252 -17.28 20.98 9.08
N GLN A 253 -17.38 20.97 10.40
CA GLN A 253 -17.60 19.76 11.16
C GLN A 253 -19.09 19.44 11.14
N THR A 254 -19.46 18.24 10.70
CA THR A 254 -20.87 17.82 10.54
C THR A 254 -21.33 16.76 11.54
N GLY A 255 -20.57 16.48 12.58
CA GLY A 255 -20.91 15.54 13.67
C GLY A 255 -19.71 14.82 14.22
#